data_4966c94702e7f9ec385d7723c13dd3f8
#
_entry.id   4966c94702e7f9ec385d7723c13dd3f8
#
_cell.length_a   1.000
_cell.length_b   1.000
_cell.length_c   1.000
_cell.angle_alpha   90.00
_cell.angle_beta   90.00
_cell.angle_gamma   90.00
#
_symmetry.space_group_name_H-M   'P 1'
#
loop_
_entity.id
_entity.type
_entity.pdbx_description
1 polymer ?
#
loop_
_entity_poly.entity_id
_entity_poly.type
_entity_poly.pdbx_seq_one_letter_code
_entity_poly.pdbx_strand_id
1 'polypeptide(L)'
;MLSVSNLSISFDDNHVLDGFNLELESGNIFALLGDSGSGKSSALRFIAGLENAKDGKVDLDGKDLSISGIHTVKPEFREIGMVFQDYALFPHMTVHQNISFGINHLSREDRNKKIKALLDLMNLEGIGKKYPYQLSGGEQQRVSLARSLATSPKLLLLDEPFSSLDKSHRTQLVLEVREILKKAGVTSILVTHDEAEAEAFADKIGKIEKKQLLII
;
A
#
# COMPACT_ATOMS: atom_id res chain seq x y z
N MET A 1 -9.71 -11.10 -4.76
CA MET A 1 -9.80 -10.28 -5.99
C MET A 1 -10.30 -8.90 -5.63
N LEU A 2 -9.68 -7.84 -6.13
CA LEU A 2 -10.17 -6.46 -5.98
C LEU A 2 -10.90 -6.04 -7.26
N SER A 3 -12.06 -5.40 -7.11
CA SER A 3 -12.75 -4.71 -8.19
C SER A 3 -13.08 -3.28 -7.76
N VAL A 4 -12.67 -2.30 -8.57
CA VAL A 4 -13.03 -0.89 -8.45
C VAL A 4 -13.79 -0.51 -9.70
N SER A 5 -15.00 0.01 -9.56
CA SER A 5 -15.87 0.33 -10.70
C SER A 5 -16.37 1.77 -10.62
N ASN A 6 -16.30 2.46 -11.76
CA ASN A 6 -16.84 3.80 -11.98
C ASN A 6 -16.37 4.84 -10.95
N LEU A 7 -15.13 4.74 -10.47
CA LEU A 7 -14.61 5.68 -9.47
C LEU A 7 -14.41 7.07 -10.08
N SER A 8 -15.10 8.05 -9.51
CA SER A 8 -15.04 9.46 -9.90
C SER A 8 -14.74 10.32 -8.66
N ILE A 9 -13.63 11.05 -8.69
CA ILE A 9 -13.14 11.89 -7.59
C ILE A 9 -13.02 13.33 -8.08
N SER A 10 -13.54 14.24 -7.27
CA SER A 10 -13.46 15.68 -7.52
C SER A 10 -13.13 16.41 -6.22
N PHE A 11 -12.29 17.43 -6.32
CA PHE A 11 -12.01 18.38 -5.25
C PHE A 11 -12.48 19.75 -5.72
N ASP A 12 -13.49 20.30 -5.07
CA ASP A 12 -14.21 21.48 -5.52
C ASP A 12 -14.67 21.30 -6.99
N ASP A 13 -14.29 22.20 -7.89
CA ASP A 13 -14.59 22.12 -9.32
C ASP A 13 -13.57 21.32 -10.14
N ASN A 14 -12.52 20.80 -9.49
CA ASN A 14 -11.48 20.05 -10.19
C ASN A 14 -11.78 18.55 -10.18
N HIS A 15 -12.18 18.01 -11.33
CA HIS A 15 -12.33 16.57 -11.53
C HIS A 15 -10.93 15.92 -11.67
N VAL A 16 -10.62 15.00 -10.80
CA VAL A 16 -9.30 14.32 -10.76
C VAL A 16 -9.38 12.94 -11.40
N LEU A 17 -10.42 12.17 -11.12
CA LEU A 17 -10.73 10.90 -11.77
C LEU A 17 -12.17 10.90 -12.29
N ASP A 18 -12.40 10.24 -13.43
CA ASP A 18 -13.70 10.14 -14.06
C ASP A 18 -13.91 8.75 -14.67
N GLY A 19 -14.71 7.93 -14.00
CA GLY A 19 -15.00 6.56 -14.41
C GLY A 19 -13.80 5.62 -14.37
N PHE A 20 -12.91 5.75 -13.37
CA PHE A 20 -11.77 4.83 -13.18
C PHE A 20 -12.26 3.43 -12.84
N ASN A 21 -11.77 2.42 -13.57
CA ASN A 21 -12.08 1.01 -13.35
C ASN A 21 -10.80 0.20 -13.23
N LEU A 22 -10.74 -0.70 -12.23
CA LEU A 22 -9.59 -1.59 -12.00
C LEU A 22 -10.07 -2.95 -11.52
N GLU A 23 -9.58 -4.01 -12.15
CA GLU A 23 -9.71 -5.39 -11.67
C GLU A 23 -8.34 -5.97 -11.40
N LEU A 24 -8.15 -6.54 -10.21
CA LEU A 24 -6.89 -7.12 -9.78
C LEU A 24 -7.11 -8.47 -9.13
N GLU A 25 -6.53 -9.50 -9.73
CA GLU A 25 -6.56 -10.87 -9.19
C GLU A 25 -5.71 -10.99 -7.92
N SER A 26 -6.10 -11.92 -7.05
CA SER A 26 -5.38 -12.18 -5.81
C SER A 26 -3.92 -12.60 -6.06
N GLY A 27 -2.99 -12.05 -5.27
CA GLY A 27 -1.56 -12.31 -5.37
C GLY A 27 -0.82 -11.57 -6.49
N ASN A 28 -1.53 -10.80 -7.31
CA ASN A 28 -0.90 -9.96 -8.33
C ASN A 28 -0.48 -8.61 -7.75
N ILE A 29 0.58 -8.06 -8.33
CA ILE A 29 1.09 -6.72 -8.06
C ILE A 29 0.74 -5.83 -9.25
N PHE A 30 0.02 -4.74 -9.01
CA PHE A 30 -0.34 -3.75 -10.02
C PHE A 30 0.40 -2.44 -9.77
N ALA A 31 0.97 -1.83 -10.81
CA ALA A 31 1.50 -0.47 -10.73
C ALA A 31 0.57 0.52 -11.40
N LEU A 32 0.26 1.60 -10.70
CA LEU A 32 -0.53 2.73 -11.19
C LEU A 32 0.39 3.92 -11.46
N LEU A 33 0.62 4.19 -12.73
CA LEU A 33 1.41 5.30 -13.23
C LEU A 33 0.54 6.55 -13.49
N GLY A 34 1.19 7.69 -13.55
CA GLY A 34 0.59 8.95 -13.95
C GLY A 34 1.33 10.15 -13.37
N ASP A 35 1.06 11.33 -13.93
CA ASP A 35 1.66 12.58 -13.49
C ASP A 35 1.29 12.95 -12.05
N SER A 36 2.04 13.87 -11.45
CA SER A 36 1.67 14.42 -10.14
C SER A 36 0.31 15.12 -10.24
N GLY A 37 -0.56 14.84 -9.28
CA GLY A 37 -1.93 15.37 -9.27
C GLY A 37 -2.93 14.62 -10.18
N SER A 38 -2.55 13.53 -10.85
CA SER A 38 -3.46 12.75 -11.71
C SER A 38 -4.50 11.91 -10.95
N GLY A 39 -4.45 11.88 -9.61
CA GLY A 39 -5.44 11.17 -8.78
C GLY A 39 -5.03 9.78 -8.28
N LYS A 40 -3.78 9.35 -8.50
CA LYS A 40 -3.27 8.05 -8.05
C LYS A 40 -3.45 7.82 -6.54
N SER A 41 -2.92 8.75 -5.73
CA SER A 41 -3.02 8.67 -4.27
C SER A 41 -4.48 8.78 -3.79
N SER A 42 -5.31 9.59 -4.45
CA SER A 42 -6.74 9.69 -4.14
C SER A 42 -7.48 8.38 -4.43
N ALA A 43 -7.16 7.70 -5.55
CA ALA A 43 -7.70 6.37 -5.82
C ALA A 43 -7.32 5.37 -4.70
N LEU A 44 -6.03 5.33 -4.30
CA LEU A 44 -5.60 4.47 -3.21
C LEU A 44 -6.32 4.79 -1.90
N ARG A 45 -6.40 6.08 -1.54
CA ARG A 45 -7.07 6.52 -0.29
C ARG A 45 -8.56 6.21 -0.29
N PHE A 46 -9.23 6.34 -1.44
CA PHE A 46 -10.63 5.90 -1.54
C PHE A 46 -10.78 4.39 -1.34
N ILE A 47 -9.94 3.58 -1.97
CA ILE A 47 -9.92 2.11 -1.78
C ILE A 47 -9.69 1.76 -0.31
N ALA A 48 -8.77 2.47 0.36
CA ALA A 48 -8.49 2.31 1.79
C ALA A 48 -9.64 2.80 2.70
N GLY A 49 -10.58 3.60 2.19
CA GLY A 49 -11.66 4.21 2.97
C GLY A 49 -11.26 5.48 3.72
N LEU A 50 -10.17 6.12 3.29
CA LEU A 50 -9.61 7.33 3.92
C LEU A 50 -10.04 8.62 3.23
N GLU A 51 -10.62 8.53 2.03
CA GLU A 51 -11.03 9.67 1.22
C GLU A 51 -12.38 9.39 0.57
N ASN A 52 -13.24 10.39 0.47
CA ASN A 52 -14.56 10.26 -0.15
C ASN A 52 -14.46 10.41 -1.68
N ALA A 53 -15.43 9.88 -2.40
CA ALA A 53 -15.58 10.04 -3.84
C ALA A 53 -16.98 10.55 -4.20
N LYS A 54 -17.12 11.13 -5.39
CA LYS A 54 -18.40 11.52 -5.94
C LYS A 54 -19.25 10.30 -6.31
N ASP A 55 -18.59 9.29 -6.89
CA ASP A 55 -19.15 8.00 -7.25
C ASP A 55 -18.05 6.94 -7.22
N GLY A 56 -18.43 5.69 -7.17
CA GLY A 56 -17.51 4.56 -7.25
C GLY A 56 -17.93 3.41 -6.33
N LYS A 57 -17.60 2.22 -6.79
CA LYS A 57 -17.78 0.99 -6.02
C LYS A 57 -16.41 0.35 -5.79
N VAL A 58 -16.18 -0.17 -4.59
CA VAL A 58 -15.02 -1.00 -4.25
C VAL A 58 -15.52 -2.31 -3.67
N ASP A 59 -15.16 -3.40 -4.31
CA ASP A 59 -15.37 -4.77 -3.83
C ASP A 59 -14.01 -5.45 -3.59
N LEU A 60 -13.88 -6.13 -2.47
CA LEU A 60 -12.73 -6.96 -2.14
C LEU A 60 -13.20 -8.35 -1.72
N ASP A 61 -12.90 -9.36 -2.53
CA ASP A 61 -13.29 -10.75 -2.33
C ASP A 61 -14.82 -10.96 -2.14
N GLY A 62 -15.64 -10.22 -2.92
CA GLY A 62 -17.10 -10.30 -2.85
C GLY A 62 -17.72 -9.50 -1.70
N LYS A 63 -16.92 -8.70 -1.00
CA LYS A 63 -17.38 -7.79 0.06
C LYS A 63 -17.37 -6.36 -0.46
N ASP A 64 -18.54 -5.75 -0.55
CA ASP A 64 -18.69 -4.34 -0.91
C ASP A 64 -18.13 -3.45 0.21
N LEU A 65 -17.00 -2.76 -0.07
CA LEU A 65 -16.34 -1.83 0.85
C LEU A 65 -16.83 -0.39 0.68
N SER A 66 -17.27 -0.05 -0.54
CA SER A 66 -17.87 1.25 -0.88
C SER A 66 -18.87 1.07 -2.01
N ILE A 67 -19.97 1.81 -1.98
CA ILE A 67 -21.04 1.81 -3.01
C ILE A 67 -21.44 3.26 -3.29
N SER A 68 -21.50 3.64 -4.57
CA SER A 68 -21.87 5.00 -5.03
C SER A 68 -21.08 6.09 -4.27
N GLY A 69 -19.76 5.92 -4.15
CA GLY A 69 -18.88 6.86 -3.47
C GLY A 69 -18.94 6.84 -1.94
N ILE A 70 -19.87 6.09 -1.34
CA ILE A 70 -20.08 6.03 0.12
C ILE A 70 -19.39 4.79 0.69
N HIS A 71 -18.64 4.97 1.78
CA HIS A 71 -17.99 3.88 2.49
C HIS A 71 -18.98 3.06 3.34
N THR A 72 -19.16 1.78 2.98
CA THR A 72 -20.00 0.82 3.71
C THR A 72 -19.22 0.10 4.82
N VAL A 73 -17.89 0.05 4.67
CA VAL A 73 -16.99 -0.57 5.66
C VAL A 73 -15.94 0.47 6.06
N LYS A 74 -15.77 0.68 7.37
CA LYS A 74 -14.76 1.58 7.92
C LYS A 74 -13.35 1.10 7.60
N PRO A 75 -12.33 1.99 7.48
CA PRO A 75 -10.96 1.63 7.12
C PRO A 75 -10.38 0.47 7.93
N GLU A 76 -10.55 0.49 9.25
CA GLU A 76 -10.02 -0.51 10.19
C GLU A 76 -10.58 -1.93 9.98
N PHE A 77 -11.70 -2.08 9.25
CA PHE A 77 -12.37 -3.37 8.97
C PHE A 77 -12.28 -3.81 7.51
N ARG A 78 -11.48 -3.10 6.68
CA ARG A 78 -11.34 -3.40 5.24
C ARG A 78 -10.35 -4.52 4.94
N GLU A 79 -9.53 -4.92 5.90
CA GLU A 79 -8.42 -5.87 5.68
C GLU A 79 -7.42 -5.37 4.61
N ILE A 80 -7.23 -4.04 4.56
CA ILE A 80 -6.33 -3.34 3.64
C ILE A 80 -5.19 -2.74 4.47
N GLY A 81 -3.94 -3.03 4.07
CA GLY A 81 -2.76 -2.36 4.59
C GLY A 81 -2.38 -1.19 3.70
N MET A 82 -1.77 -0.16 4.28
CA MET A 82 -1.26 0.98 3.52
C MET A 82 0.15 1.37 3.99
N VAL A 83 1.03 1.61 3.02
CA VAL A 83 2.36 2.20 3.20
C VAL A 83 2.32 3.58 2.58
N PHE A 84 2.56 4.61 3.39
CA PHE A 84 2.55 6.01 2.99
C PHE A 84 3.94 6.45 2.50
N GLN A 85 3.99 7.51 1.74
CA GLN A 85 5.22 8.09 1.18
C GLN A 85 6.25 8.48 2.26
N ASP A 86 5.79 8.95 3.42
CA ASP A 86 6.62 9.33 4.59
C ASP A 86 6.80 8.19 5.59
N TYR A 87 6.47 6.94 5.17
CA TYR A 87 6.46 5.72 5.98
C TYR A 87 5.50 5.73 7.18
N ALA A 88 5.07 6.88 7.65
CA ALA A 88 4.14 7.12 8.77
C ALA A 88 4.47 6.27 10.02
N LEU A 89 5.77 6.06 10.32
CA LEU A 89 6.19 5.33 11.52
C LEU A 89 5.92 6.16 12.76
N PHE A 90 5.51 5.51 13.84
CA PHE A 90 5.33 6.15 15.14
C PHE A 90 6.71 6.46 15.75
N PRO A 91 7.14 7.74 15.81
CA PRO A 91 8.51 8.09 16.16
C PRO A 91 8.89 7.79 17.63
N HIS A 92 7.88 7.70 18.48
CA HIS A 92 8.02 7.41 19.92
C HIS A 92 7.96 5.89 20.24
N MET A 93 7.78 5.05 19.22
CA MET A 93 7.74 3.60 19.32
C MET A 93 8.98 2.96 18.71
N THR A 94 9.46 1.88 19.30
CA THR A 94 10.52 1.05 18.70
C THR A 94 10.02 0.33 17.45
N VAL A 95 10.92 -0.26 16.67
CA VAL A 95 10.59 -1.13 15.51
C VAL A 95 9.62 -2.24 15.94
N HIS A 96 9.93 -2.95 17.02
CA HIS A 96 9.04 -4.00 17.56
C HIS A 96 7.65 -3.45 17.88
N GLN A 97 7.56 -2.29 18.51
CA GLN A 97 6.28 -1.66 18.87
C GLN A 97 5.50 -1.17 17.65
N ASN A 98 6.18 -0.60 16.66
CA ASN A 98 5.56 -0.22 15.38
C ASN A 98 4.92 -1.42 14.69
N ILE A 99 5.65 -2.54 14.55
CA ILE A 99 5.13 -3.75 13.90
C ILE A 99 3.99 -4.37 14.72
N SER A 100 4.08 -4.34 16.06
CA SER A 100 3.06 -4.94 16.93
C SER A 100 1.76 -4.14 17.02
N PHE A 101 1.75 -2.89 16.58
CA PHE A 101 0.64 -1.96 16.82
C PHE A 101 -0.72 -2.50 16.36
N GLY A 102 -0.79 -3.05 15.13
CA GLY A 102 -2.03 -3.59 14.57
C GLY A 102 -2.41 -5.00 15.06
N ILE A 103 -1.54 -5.66 15.85
CA ILE A 103 -1.72 -7.05 16.30
C ILE A 103 -1.70 -7.21 17.82
N ASN A 104 -2.01 -6.14 18.56
CA ASN A 104 -2.03 -6.16 20.03
C ASN A 104 -3.11 -7.08 20.63
N HIS A 105 -4.09 -7.48 19.84
CA HIS A 105 -5.14 -8.44 20.21
C HIS A 105 -4.64 -9.90 20.28
N LEU A 106 -3.48 -10.20 19.66
CA LEU A 106 -2.88 -11.53 19.72
C LEU A 106 -2.23 -11.80 21.07
N SER A 107 -2.10 -13.10 21.44
CA SER A 107 -1.32 -13.51 22.59
C SER A 107 0.13 -12.97 22.49
N ARG A 108 0.80 -12.80 23.63
CA ARG A 108 2.20 -12.34 23.66
C ARG A 108 3.12 -13.27 22.85
N GLU A 109 2.88 -14.58 22.92
CA GLU A 109 3.68 -15.59 22.23
C GLU A 109 3.46 -15.49 20.71
N ASP A 110 2.21 -15.50 20.22
CA ASP A 110 1.88 -15.42 18.80
C ASP A 110 2.36 -14.12 18.18
N ARG A 111 2.17 -13.00 18.91
CA ARG A 111 2.65 -11.69 18.50
C ARG A 111 4.17 -11.67 18.32
N ASN A 112 4.93 -12.16 19.30
CA ASN A 112 6.38 -12.20 19.20
C ASN A 112 6.86 -13.11 18.07
N LYS A 113 6.22 -14.26 17.87
CA LYS A 113 6.50 -15.19 16.76
C LYS A 113 6.27 -14.51 15.42
N LYS A 114 5.14 -13.81 15.28
CA LYS A 114 4.80 -13.09 14.04
C LYS A 114 5.77 -11.94 13.76
N ILE A 115 6.11 -11.13 14.77
CA ILE A 115 7.07 -10.03 14.61
C ILE A 115 8.43 -10.56 14.22
N LYS A 116 8.90 -11.65 14.85
CA LYS A 116 10.19 -12.28 14.49
C LYS A 116 10.18 -12.71 13.03
N ALA A 117 9.15 -13.42 12.58
CA ALA A 117 9.02 -13.86 11.19
C ALA A 117 9.01 -12.67 10.19
N LEU A 118 8.37 -11.55 10.56
CA LEU A 118 8.37 -10.34 9.73
C LEU A 118 9.74 -9.65 9.70
N LEU A 119 10.44 -9.58 10.84
CA LEU A 119 11.80 -9.03 10.88
C LEU A 119 12.77 -9.88 10.05
N ASP A 120 12.67 -11.21 10.15
CA ASP A 120 13.48 -12.14 9.35
C ASP A 120 13.14 -11.97 7.84
N LEU A 121 11.85 -11.88 7.47
CA LEU A 121 11.40 -11.69 6.09
C LEU A 121 11.93 -10.37 5.48
N MET A 122 12.05 -9.32 6.32
CA MET A 122 12.48 -7.98 5.89
C MET A 122 14.00 -7.78 5.97
N ASN A 123 14.78 -8.79 6.37
CA ASN A 123 16.21 -8.69 6.69
C ASN A 123 16.49 -7.56 7.70
N LEU A 124 15.74 -7.56 8.81
CA LEU A 124 15.77 -6.54 9.87
C LEU A 124 16.10 -7.17 11.24
N GLU A 125 16.84 -8.27 11.27
CA GLU A 125 17.20 -8.93 12.50
C GLU A 125 18.03 -8.01 13.40
N GLY A 126 17.79 -8.08 14.69
CA GLY A 126 18.56 -7.33 15.71
C GLY A 126 18.15 -5.87 15.90
N ILE A 127 17.32 -5.27 15.02
CA ILE A 127 16.95 -3.86 15.13
C ILE A 127 15.63 -3.59 15.88
N GLY A 128 14.98 -4.63 16.39
CA GLY A 128 13.65 -4.53 17.04
C GLY A 128 13.55 -3.50 18.18
N LYS A 129 14.66 -3.17 18.85
CA LYS A 129 14.73 -2.19 19.93
C LYS A 129 15.05 -0.76 19.47
N LYS A 130 15.45 -0.56 18.21
CA LYS A 130 15.73 0.77 17.65
C LYS A 130 14.45 1.58 17.45
N TYR A 131 14.59 2.90 17.49
CA TYR A 131 13.56 3.85 17.12
C TYR A 131 13.69 4.29 15.65
N PRO A 132 12.63 4.79 14.99
CA PRO A 132 12.67 5.21 13.60
C PRO A 132 13.83 6.15 13.25
N TYR A 133 14.15 7.12 14.09
CA TYR A 133 15.26 8.06 13.86
C TYR A 133 16.66 7.44 13.87
N GLN A 134 16.79 6.18 14.29
CA GLN A 134 18.04 5.40 14.30
C GLN A 134 18.19 4.52 13.06
N LEU A 135 17.24 4.58 12.13
CA LEU A 135 17.15 3.73 10.95
C LEU A 135 17.50 4.53 9.69
N SER A 136 18.12 3.85 8.72
CA SER A 136 18.20 4.36 7.35
C SER A 136 16.82 4.43 6.69
N GLY A 137 16.68 5.21 5.61
CA GLY A 137 15.41 5.31 4.88
C GLY A 137 14.89 3.95 4.40
N GLY A 138 15.78 3.10 3.87
CA GLY A 138 15.40 1.75 3.44
C GLY A 138 14.99 0.83 4.61
N GLU A 139 15.62 0.96 5.78
CA GLU A 139 15.17 0.25 6.99
C GLU A 139 13.81 0.76 7.46
N GLN A 140 13.57 2.08 7.45
CA GLN A 140 12.27 2.67 7.82
C GLN A 140 11.16 2.17 6.88
N GLN A 141 11.42 2.12 5.59
CA GLN A 141 10.48 1.58 4.60
C GLN A 141 10.16 0.12 4.89
N ARG A 142 11.16 -0.74 5.09
CA ARG A 142 10.95 -2.15 5.42
C ARG A 142 10.19 -2.34 6.75
N VAL A 143 10.41 -1.48 7.75
CA VAL A 143 9.63 -1.49 9.00
C VAL A 143 8.17 -1.08 8.74
N SER A 144 7.91 -0.07 7.91
CA SER A 144 6.54 0.32 7.53
C SER A 144 5.81 -0.79 6.79
N LEU A 145 6.53 -1.48 5.88
CA LEU A 145 6.01 -2.64 5.17
C LEU A 145 5.70 -3.80 6.15
N ALA A 146 6.63 -4.12 7.06
CA ALA A 146 6.41 -5.14 8.09
C ALA A 146 5.20 -4.84 8.97
N ARG A 147 5.03 -3.57 9.39
CA ARG A 147 3.86 -3.11 10.15
C ARG A 147 2.56 -3.33 9.38
N SER A 148 2.53 -2.98 8.10
CA SER A 148 1.35 -3.13 7.26
C SER A 148 1.02 -4.60 7.00
N LEU A 149 2.02 -5.47 6.83
CA LEU A 149 1.84 -6.92 6.66
C LEU A 149 1.51 -7.64 7.98
N ALA A 150 1.79 -7.03 9.14
CA ALA A 150 1.52 -7.66 10.44
C ALA A 150 0.04 -8.02 10.63
N THR A 151 -0.88 -7.25 10.10
CA THR A 151 -2.32 -7.51 10.15
C THR A 151 -2.79 -8.59 9.19
N SER A 152 -1.89 -9.15 8.35
CA SER A 152 -2.22 -10.10 7.27
C SER A 152 -3.29 -9.55 6.31
N PRO A 153 -3.07 -8.39 5.69
CA PRO A 153 -4.05 -7.76 4.83
C PRO A 153 -4.29 -8.58 3.55
N LYS A 154 -5.49 -8.51 3.01
CA LYS A 154 -5.83 -9.07 1.70
C LYS A 154 -5.29 -8.22 0.54
N LEU A 155 -5.18 -6.91 0.77
CA LEU A 155 -4.67 -5.94 -0.18
C LEU A 155 -3.68 -5.00 0.51
N LEU A 156 -2.54 -4.75 -0.13
CA LEU A 156 -1.55 -3.77 0.30
C LEU A 156 -1.48 -2.62 -0.70
N LEU A 157 -1.64 -1.42 -0.22
CA LEU A 157 -1.53 -0.18 -1.00
C LEU A 157 -0.21 0.52 -0.66
N LEU A 158 0.55 0.90 -1.69
CA LEU A 158 1.86 1.54 -1.56
C LEU A 158 1.82 2.88 -2.32
N ASP A 159 1.81 3.98 -1.56
CA ASP A 159 1.72 5.35 -2.11
C ASP A 159 3.12 5.96 -2.21
N GLU A 160 3.72 5.93 -3.40
CA GLU A 160 5.08 6.41 -3.71
C GLU A 160 6.16 5.97 -2.69
N PRO A 161 6.23 4.69 -2.33
CA PRO A 161 7.03 4.23 -1.19
C PRO A 161 8.53 4.41 -1.38
N PHE A 162 9.01 4.60 -2.62
CA PHE A 162 10.44 4.70 -2.94
C PHE A 162 10.91 6.12 -3.23
N SER A 163 10.00 7.11 -3.23
CA SER A 163 10.29 8.49 -3.67
C SER A 163 11.34 9.22 -2.82
N SER A 164 11.46 8.89 -1.54
CA SER A 164 12.41 9.52 -0.60
C SER A 164 13.83 8.94 -0.66
N LEU A 165 14.07 7.92 -1.51
CA LEU A 165 15.34 7.23 -1.60
C LEU A 165 16.19 7.77 -2.77
N ASP A 166 17.52 7.72 -2.60
CA ASP A 166 18.43 7.99 -3.70
C ASP A 166 18.39 6.90 -4.79
N LYS A 167 18.72 7.27 -6.02
CA LYS A 167 18.61 6.37 -7.19
C LYS A 167 19.44 5.10 -7.06
N SER A 168 20.60 5.15 -6.39
CA SER A 168 21.53 4.02 -6.34
C SER A 168 20.99 2.86 -5.50
N HIS A 169 20.25 3.16 -4.43
CA HIS A 169 19.66 2.17 -3.54
C HIS A 169 18.22 1.78 -3.92
N ARG A 170 17.55 2.65 -4.68
CA ARG A 170 16.14 2.50 -5.03
C ARG A 170 15.87 1.23 -5.85
N THR A 171 16.62 1.01 -6.94
CA THR A 171 16.40 -0.13 -7.84
C THR A 171 16.52 -1.47 -7.11
N GLN A 172 17.53 -1.62 -6.27
CA GLN A 172 17.71 -2.84 -5.49
C GLN A 172 16.55 -3.03 -4.50
N LEU A 173 16.14 -1.97 -3.80
CA LEU A 173 15.06 -2.05 -2.82
C LEU A 173 13.70 -2.36 -3.46
N VAL A 174 13.43 -1.82 -4.66
CA VAL A 174 12.23 -2.15 -5.45
C VAL A 174 12.14 -3.66 -5.68
N LEU A 175 13.23 -4.29 -6.13
CA LEU A 175 13.28 -5.74 -6.35
C LEU A 175 13.14 -6.54 -5.06
N GLU A 176 13.82 -6.12 -3.99
CA GLU A 176 13.71 -6.77 -2.67
C GLU A 176 12.26 -6.73 -2.14
N VAL A 177 11.60 -5.57 -2.22
CA VAL A 177 10.21 -5.42 -1.77
C VAL A 177 9.25 -6.24 -2.63
N ARG A 178 9.45 -6.27 -3.96
CA ARG A 178 8.68 -7.15 -4.85
C ARG A 178 8.79 -8.62 -4.41
N GLU A 179 10.00 -9.11 -4.20
CA GLU A 179 10.20 -10.51 -3.76
C GLU A 179 9.51 -10.80 -2.42
N ILE A 180 9.58 -9.86 -1.46
CA ILE A 180 8.91 -9.97 -0.17
C ILE A 180 7.39 -10.12 -0.37
N LEU A 181 6.78 -9.27 -1.18
CA LEU A 181 5.33 -9.30 -1.44
C LEU A 181 4.91 -10.58 -2.17
N LYS A 182 5.71 -11.04 -3.13
CA LYS A 182 5.47 -12.32 -3.83
C LYS A 182 5.58 -13.52 -2.89
N LYS A 183 6.58 -13.56 -2.02
CA LYS A 183 6.72 -14.59 -0.98
C LYS A 183 5.55 -14.57 0.02
N ALA A 184 5.07 -13.38 0.37
CA ALA A 184 3.91 -13.21 1.24
C ALA A 184 2.56 -13.52 0.56
N GLY A 185 2.52 -13.62 -0.77
CA GLY A 185 1.30 -13.88 -1.54
C GLY A 185 0.26 -12.77 -1.46
N VAL A 186 0.67 -11.53 -1.13
CA VAL A 186 -0.23 -10.41 -0.89
C VAL A 186 -0.52 -9.66 -2.19
N THR A 187 -1.81 -9.47 -2.49
CA THR A 187 -2.25 -8.58 -3.59
C THR A 187 -1.81 -7.15 -3.29
N SER A 188 -1.22 -6.45 -4.26
CA SER A 188 -0.66 -5.13 -3.99
C SER A 188 -0.89 -4.14 -5.12
N ILE A 189 -1.08 -2.86 -4.78
CA ILE A 189 -1.09 -1.74 -5.73
C ILE A 189 0.03 -0.78 -5.34
N LEU A 190 0.95 -0.54 -6.28
CA LEU A 190 1.98 0.48 -6.19
C LEU A 190 1.54 1.72 -6.96
N VAL A 191 1.58 2.87 -6.34
CA VAL A 191 1.52 4.17 -7.02
C VAL A 191 2.93 4.71 -7.17
N THR A 192 3.29 5.07 -8.38
CA THR A 192 4.56 5.73 -8.69
C THR A 192 4.42 6.63 -9.92
N HIS A 193 5.36 7.55 -10.11
CA HIS A 193 5.54 8.33 -11.33
C HIS A 193 6.76 7.85 -12.16
N ASP A 194 7.49 6.85 -11.66
CA ASP A 194 8.69 6.30 -12.28
C ASP A 194 8.36 5.01 -13.04
N GLU A 195 8.49 5.04 -14.37
CA GLU A 195 8.18 3.89 -15.24
C GLU A 195 9.10 2.70 -14.96
N ALA A 196 10.39 2.95 -14.67
CA ALA A 196 11.33 1.88 -14.34
C ALA A 196 11.00 1.17 -13.02
N GLU A 197 10.49 1.92 -12.02
CA GLU A 197 9.96 1.31 -10.80
C GLU A 197 8.75 0.41 -11.10
N ALA A 198 7.80 0.90 -11.90
CA ALA A 198 6.60 0.14 -12.25
C ALA A 198 6.95 -1.16 -12.99
N GLU A 199 7.84 -1.11 -13.99
CA GLU A 199 8.30 -2.26 -14.76
C GLU A 199 9.03 -3.29 -13.89
N ALA A 200 9.89 -2.83 -12.97
CA ALA A 200 10.63 -3.71 -12.08
C ALA A 200 9.75 -4.35 -10.98
N PHE A 201 8.68 -3.67 -10.58
CA PHE A 201 7.87 -4.05 -9.42
C PHE A 201 6.61 -4.83 -9.77
N ALA A 202 5.89 -4.49 -10.84
CA ALA A 202 4.53 -4.96 -11.10
C ALA A 202 4.46 -6.19 -12.03
N ASP A 203 3.31 -6.88 -11.94
CA ASP A 203 2.91 -7.91 -12.91
C ASP A 203 2.06 -7.31 -14.02
N LYS A 204 1.32 -6.23 -13.70
CA LYS A 204 0.50 -5.46 -14.63
C LYS A 204 0.67 -3.98 -14.33
N ILE A 205 0.66 -3.17 -15.36
CA ILE A 205 0.83 -1.73 -15.26
C ILE A 205 -0.36 -1.03 -15.91
N GLY A 206 -0.81 0.04 -15.28
CA GLY A 206 -1.80 0.94 -15.86
C GLY A 206 -1.42 2.38 -15.61
N LYS A 207 -1.83 3.26 -16.51
CA LYS A 207 -1.53 4.69 -16.46
C LYS A 207 -2.82 5.51 -16.40
N ILE A 208 -2.85 6.51 -15.54
CA ILE A 208 -3.93 7.47 -15.55
C ILE A 208 -3.67 8.49 -16.65
N GLU A 209 -4.50 8.45 -17.68
CA GLU A 209 -4.51 9.42 -18.77
C GLU A 209 -5.92 9.97 -18.94
N LYS A 210 -6.04 11.29 -19.15
CA LYS A 210 -7.34 11.96 -19.29
C LYS A 210 -8.36 11.57 -18.20
N LYS A 211 -7.87 11.42 -16.93
CA LYS A 211 -8.67 11.08 -15.75
C LYS A 211 -9.20 9.64 -15.70
N GLN A 212 -8.80 8.77 -16.61
CA GLN A 212 -9.19 7.36 -16.70
C GLN A 212 -7.96 6.44 -16.63
N LEU A 213 -8.18 5.18 -16.27
CA LEU A 213 -7.14 4.15 -16.27
C LEU A 213 -7.02 3.50 -17.66
N LEU A 214 -5.81 3.48 -18.18
CA LEU A 214 -5.42 2.69 -19.35
C LEU A 214 -4.44 1.60 -18.91
N ILE A 215 -4.71 0.35 -19.24
CA ILE A 215 -3.78 -0.77 -19.00
C ILE A 215 -2.74 -0.78 -20.13
N ILE A 216 -1.47 -0.91 -19.78
CA ILE A 216 -0.33 -0.87 -20.73
C ILE A 216 0.56 -2.11 -20.60
#